data_79337a047a4a67e9e6b2d490ca3a49a6
#
_entry.id   79337a047a4a67e9e6b2d490ca3a49a6
#
_cell.length_a   1.000
_cell.length_b   1.000
_cell.length_c   1.000
_cell.angle_alpha   90.00
_cell.angle_beta   90.00
_cell.angle_gamma   90.00
#
_symmetry.space_group_name_H-M   'P 1'
#
loop_
_entity.id
_entity.type
_entity.pdbx_description
1 polymer ?
#
loop_
_entity_poly.entity_id
_entity_poly.type
_entity_poly.pdbx_seq_one_letter_code
_entity_poly.pdbx_strand_id
1 'polypeptide(L)'
;MIKIYYRLSNLQAGGNKVKIPNANKQHCLQNCINEFGIENITILGDRLNQETKNYVNSLNVRLIEVNNGTGAGTFRDALNLAIKENKDEDFVYLLEDDFLHKPNSKKILLEGLNKFDAYVTLYDHPDKYMPIDK
;
A
#
# COMPACT_ATOMS: atom_id res chain seq x y z
N MET A 1 11.81 -9.75 -8.20
CA MET A 1 11.33 -9.57 -6.79
C MET A 1 10.56 -8.27 -6.70
N ILE A 2 9.47 -8.24 -5.98
CA ILE A 2 8.70 -7.02 -5.76
C ILE A 2 8.79 -6.60 -4.29
N LYS A 3 9.00 -5.31 -4.03
CA LYS A 3 9.00 -4.72 -2.68
C LYS A 3 7.79 -3.83 -2.51
N ILE A 4 7.09 -4.01 -1.40
CA ILE A 4 5.87 -3.28 -1.07
C ILE A 4 6.17 -2.23 -0.01
N TYR A 5 5.81 -0.98 -0.29
CA TYR A 5 5.86 0.12 0.66
C TYR A 5 4.44 0.50 1.02
N TYR A 6 4.04 0.05 2.20
CA TYR A 6 2.67 0.12 2.70
C TYR A 6 2.51 1.33 3.62
N ARG A 7 1.65 2.24 3.25
CA ARG A 7 1.38 3.45 4.06
C ARG A 7 0.22 3.19 5.00
N LEU A 8 0.48 3.30 6.29
CA LEU A 8 -0.49 3.06 7.36
C LEU A 8 -0.64 4.32 8.21
N SER A 9 -1.87 4.74 8.46
CA SER A 9 -2.15 5.90 9.31
C SER A 9 -3.42 5.68 10.12
N ASN A 10 -3.46 6.22 11.33
CA ASN A 10 -4.70 6.31 12.10
C ASN A 10 -5.50 7.58 11.79
N LEU A 11 -4.92 8.52 11.05
CA LEU A 11 -5.63 9.70 10.61
C LEU A 11 -6.59 9.35 9.47
N GLN A 12 -7.84 9.79 9.60
CA GLN A 12 -8.80 9.69 8.51
C GLN A 12 -8.69 10.94 7.64
N ALA A 13 -8.17 10.78 6.43
CA ALA A 13 -8.21 11.83 5.43
C ALA A 13 -9.61 11.89 4.78
N GLY A 14 -10.20 13.07 4.67
CA GLY A 14 -11.36 13.28 3.83
C GLY A 14 -12.74 13.01 4.45
N GLY A 15 -12.87 13.03 5.78
CA GLY A 15 -14.18 12.99 6.45
C GLY A 15 -14.85 11.61 6.48
N ASN A 16 -16.17 11.62 6.67
CA ASN A 16 -16.98 10.40 6.86
C ASN A 16 -17.24 9.63 5.57
N LYS A 17 -16.20 9.09 4.94
CA LYS A 17 -16.39 8.17 3.80
C LYS A 17 -16.91 6.83 4.31
N VAL A 18 -18.01 6.35 3.75
CA VAL A 18 -18.50 5.00 3.97
C VAL A 18 -17.52 4.02 3.31
N LYS A 19 -16.86 3.20 4.13
CA LYS A 19 -15.93 2.17 3.63
C LYS A 19 -16.68 0.89 3.31
N ILE A 20 -16.17 0.16 2.35
CA ILE A 20 -16.65 -1.20 2.03
C ILE A 20 -16.52 -2.06 3.30
N PRO A 21 -17.51 -2.93 3.62
CA PRO A 21 -17.37 -3.89 4.70
C PRO A 21 -16.06 -4.69 4.59
N ASN A 22 -15.41 -4.94 5.73
CA ASN A 22 -14.11 -5.61 5.85
C ASN A 22 -12.88 -4.81 5.38
N ALA A 23 -13.03 -3.59 4.90
CA ALA A 23 -11.90 -2.73 4.56
C ALA A 23 -11.33 -2.00 5.80
N ASN A 24 -11.24 -2.68 6.95
CA ASN A 24 -10.56 -2.15 8.12
C ASN A 24 -9.03 -2.34 8.00
N LYS A 25 -8.28 -1.56 8.76
CA LYS A 25 -6.81 -1.52 8.64
C LYS A 25 -6.14 -2.85 8.93
N GLN A 26 -6.59 -3.58 9.94
CA GLN A 26 -6.02 -4.88 10.29
C GLN A 26 -6.29 -5.92 9.19
N HIS A 27 -7.50 -5.96 8.68
CA HIS A 27 -7.90 -6.89 7.62
C HIS A 27 -7.15 -6.60 6.32
N CYS A 28 -7.04 -5.33 5.93
CA CYS A 28 -6.30 -4.93 4.74
C CYS A 28 -4.82 -5.28 4.84
N LEU A 29 -4.19 -5.03 5.99
CA LEU A 29 -2.80 -5.38 6.20
C LEU A 29 -2.58 -6.89 6.17
N GLN A 30 -3.43 -7.66 6.84
CA GLN A 30 -3.33 -9.12 6.83
C GLN A 30 -3.52 -9.69 5.42
N ASN A 31 -4.46 -9.15 4.66
CA ASN A 31 -4.66 -9.49 3.25
C ASN A 31 -3.40 -9.22 2.41
N CYS A 32 -2.78 -8.07 2.60
CA CYS A 32 -1.52 -7.71 1.91
C CYS A 32 -0.39 -8.69 2.27
N ILE A 33 -0.24 -9.03 3.54
CA ILE A 33 0.77 -9.99 4.01
C ILE A 33 0.54 -11.36 3.38
N ASN A 34 -0.71 -11.83 3.36
CA ASN A 34 -1.04 -13.14 2.79
C ASN A 34 -0.77 -13.20 1.28
N GLU A 35 -1.01 -12.11 0.57
CA GLU A 35 -0.83 -12.08 -0.89
C GLU A 35 0.64 -11.90 -1.30
N PHE A 36 1.39 -11.05 -0.62
CA PHE A 36 2.73 -10.64 -1.06
C PHE A 36 3.89 -11.21 -0.26
N GLY A 37 3.63 -11.73 0.94
CA GLY A 37 4.67 -12.21 1.85
C GLY A 37 5.24 -11.10 2.73
N ILE A 38 5.34 -11.40 4.03
CA ILE A 38 5.75 -10.42 5.05
C ILE A 38 7.17 -9.88 4.82
N GLU A 39 8.05 -10.70 4.28
CA GLU A 39 9.45 -10.36 4.00
C GLU A 39 9.61 -9.28 2.92
N ASN A 40 8.57 -9.09 2.11
CA ASN A 40 8.56 -8.11 1.02
C ASN A 40 7.96 -6.76 1.41
N ILE A 41 7.41 -6.65 2.63
CA ILE A 41 6.63 -5.49 3.05
C ILE A 41 7.42 -4.62 4.03
N THR A 42 7.45 -3.32 3.74
CA THR A 42 7.86 -2.28 4.66
C THR A 42 6.67 -1.37 4.92
N ILE A 43 6.30 -1.20 6.18
CA ILE A 43 5.22 -0.30 6.59
C ILE A 43 5.82 1.07 6.94
N LEU A 44 5.28 2.12 6.35
CA LEU A 44 5.49 3.49 6.81
C LEU A 44 4.27 3.89 7.63
N GLY A 45 4.44 3.95 8.94
CA GLY A 45 3.38 4.28 9.89
C GLY A 45 3.41 5.76 10.23
N ASP A 46 2.36 6.49 9.83
CA ASP A 46 2.25 7.93 10.09
C ASP A 46 1.31 8.16 11.27
N ARG A 47 1.87 8.67 12.37
CA ARG A 47 1.14 9.00 13.61
C ARG A 47 0.24 7.86 14.10
N LEU A 48 0.82 6.67 14.20
CA LEU A 48 0.10 5.50 14.69
C LEU A 48 -0.18 5.64 16.19
N ASN A 49 -1.39 5.23 16.60
CA ASN A 49 -1.70 5.07 18.01
C ASN A 49 -1.03 3.79 18.58
N GLN A 50 -1.03 3.65 19.89
CA GLN A 50 -0.34 2.54 20.56
C GLN A 50 -0.94 1.19 20.20
N GLU A 51 -2.26 1.10 20.04
CA GLU A 51 -2.96 -0.13 19.64
C GLU A 51 -2.49 -0.62 18.28
N THR A 52 -2.42 0.27 17.30
CA THR A 52 -1.97 -0.05 15.94
C THR A 52 -0.48 -0.44 15.93
N LYS A 53 0.37 0.27 16.69
CA LYS A 53 1.79 -0.09 16.83
C LYS A 53 1.96 -1.49 17.43
N ASN A 54 1.22 -1.80 18.47
CA ASN A 54 1.26 -3.12 19.11
C ASN A 54 0.84 -4.22 18.15
N TYR A 55 -0.21 -3.98 17.38
CA TYR A 55 -0.66 -4.94 16.35
C TYR A 55 0.41 -5.16 15.29
N VAL A 56 0.95 -4.12 14.71
CA VAL A 56 2.00 -4.21 13.68
C VAL A 56 3.24 -4.93 14.23
N ASN A 57 3.68 -4.57 15.43
CA ASN A 57 4.84 -5.20 16.08
C ASN A 57 4.60 -6.69 16.35
N SER A 58 3.38 -7.11 16.64
CA SER A 58 3.02 -8.52 16.83
C SER A 58 3.18 -9.37 15.57
N LEU A 59 3.14 -8.75 14.40
CA LEU A 59 3.25 -9.43 13.11
C LEU A 59 4.70 -9.63 12.63
N ASN A 60 5.68 -9.04 13.30
CA ASN A 60 7.09 -9.03 12.89
C ASN A 60 7.33 -8.48 11.47
N VAL A 61 6.52 -7.54 11.04
CA VAL A 61 6.72 -6.83 9.79
C VAL A 61 7.59 -5.59 10.03
N ARG A 62 8.42 -5.24 9.05
CA ARG A 62 9.27 -4.04 9.14
C ARG A 62 8.40 -2.78 9.22
N LEU A 63 8.56 -2.02 10.29
CA LEU A 63 7.86 -0.75 10.53
C LEU A 63 8.85 0.40 10.62
N ILE A 64 8.59 1.44 9.82
CA ILE A 64 9.26 2.74 9.90
C ILE A 64 8.21 3.76 10.31
N GLU A 65 8.43 4.40 11.45
CA GLU A 65 7.52 5.44 11.93
C GLU A 65 7.90 6.79 11.33
N VAL A 66 6.89 7.50 10.82
CA VAL A 66 7.00 8.84 10.26
C VAL A 66 5.99 9.76 10.93
N ASN A 67 6.14 11.06 10.76
CA ASN A 67 5.27 12.06 11.40
C ASN A 67 4.95 13.20 10.42
N ASN A 68 4.21 12.88 9.38
CA ASN A 68 3.82 13.84 8.33
C ASN A 68 2.43 14.44 8.57
N GLY A 69 1.49 13.61 9.03
CA GLY A 69 0.09 14.00 9.20
C GLY A 69 -0.69 14.18 7.89
N THR A 70 -0.08 13.89 6.75
CA THR A 70 -0.72 13.96 5.43
C THR A 70 -0.37 12.75 4.58
N GLY A 71 -1.30 12.32 3.73
CA GLY A 71 -1.06 11.24 2.78
C GLY A 71 0.03 11.58 1.76
N ALA A 72 0.09 12.83 1.32
CA ALA A 72 1.11 13.29 0.38
C ALA A 72 2.53 13.23 0.97
N GLY A 73 2.70 13.61 2.23
CA GLY A 73 3.98 13.53 2.93
C GLY A 73 4.45 12.10 3.09
N THR A 74 3.56 11.21 3.52
CA THR A 74 3.87 9.78 3.70
C THR A 74 4.14 9.10 2.35
N PHE A 75 3.43 9.45 1.30
CA PHE A 75 3.72 8.99 -0.06
C PHE A 75 5.12 9.38 -0.51
N ARG A 76 5.52 10.63 -0.25
CA ARG A 76 6.87 11.12 -0.59
C ARG A 76 7.94 10.35 0.17
N ASP A 77 7.73 10.08 1.46
CA ASP A 77 8.65 9.29 2.26
C ASP A 77 8.77 7.86 1.72
N ALA A 78 7.65 7.23 1.37
CA ALA A 78 7.63 5.89 0.78
C ALA A 78 8.39 5.85 -0.55
N LEU A 79 8.15 6.82 -1.42
CA LEU A 79 8.83 6.92 -2.71
C LEU A 79 10.34 7.13 -2.55
N ASN A 80 10.75 8.04 -1.68
CA ASN A 80 12.18 8.30 -1.42
C ASN A 80 12.88 7.08 -0.84
N LEU A 81 12.23 6.37 0.08
CA LEU A 81 12.77 5.15 0.65
C LEU A 81 12.89 4.05 -0.41
N ALA A 82 11.88 3.89 -1.25
CA ALA A 82 11.90 2.92 -2.34
C ALA A 82 13.04 3.18 -3.32
N ILE A 83 13.26 4.44 -3.71
CA ILE A 83 14.36 4.84 -4.58
C ILE A 83 15.72 4.53 -3.95
N LYS A 84 15.85 4.80 -2.65
CA LYS A 84 17.10 4.58 -1.91
C LYS A 84 17.46 3.10 -1.75
N GLU A 85 16.47 2.25 -1.54
CA GLU A 85 16.69 0.85 -1.17
C GLU A 85 16.70 -0.12 -2.35
N ASN A 86 16.14 0.26 -3.49
CA ASN A 86 15.99 -0.63 -4.64
C ASN A 86 16.89 -0.22 -5.80
N LYS A 87 17.16 -1.19 -6.66
CA LYS A 87 17.88 -1.00 -7.91
C LYS A 87 16.89 -0.76 -9.06
N ASP A 88 17.39 -0.30 -10.19
CA ASP A 88 16.56 0.00 -11.37
C ASP A 88 15.79 -1.21 -11.91
N GLU A 89 16.31 -2.41 -11.71
CA GLU A 89 15.65 -3.66 -12.12
C GLU A 89 14.62 -4.20 -11.12
N ASP A 90 14.52 -3.63 -9.92
CA ASP A 90 13.57 -4.07 -8.91
C ASP A 90 12.17 -3.49 -9.18
N PHE A 91 11.15 -4.27 -8.89
CA PHE A 91 9.78 -3.80 -8.89
C PHE A 91 9.39 -3.26 -7.52
N VAL A 92 8.69 -2.14 -7.53
CA VAL A 92 8.19 -1.46 -6.33
C VAL A 92 6.68 -1.29 -6.42
N TYR A 93 5.99 -1.61 -5.34
CA TYR A 93 4.54 -1.41 -5.21
C TYR A 93 4.26 -0.47 -4.03
N LEU A 94 3.73 0.71 -4.35
CA LEU A 94 3.32 1.71 -3.37
C LEU A 94 1.85 1.52 -3.06
N LEU A 95 1.51 1.25 -1.79
CA LEU A 95 0.18 0.81 -1.39
C LEU A 95 -0.34 1.62 -0.21
N GLU A 96 -1.64 1.88 -0.19
CA GLU A 96 -2.37 2.47 0.93
C GLU A 96 -3.04 1.39 1.80
N ASP A 97 -3.48 1.78 2.99
CA ASP A 97 -3.98 0.88 4.03
C ASP A 97 -5.47 0.52 3.93
N ASP A 98 -6.12 0.82 2.83
CA ASP A 98 -7.56 0.62 2.60
C ASP A 98 -7.89 -0.24 1.37
N PHE A 99 -6.91 -0.93 0.81
CA PHE A 99 -7.08 -1.84 -0.32
C PHE A 99 -7.12 -3.30 0.12
N LEU A 100 -8.05 -4.06 -0.47
CA LEU A 100 -8.11 -5.50 -0.39
C LEU A 100 -7.72 -6.10 -1.74
N HIS A 101 -6.80 -7.04 -1.73
CA HIS A 101 -6.34 -7.74 -2.92
C HIS A 101 -7.16 -9.00 -3.16
N LYS A 102 -7.56 -9.22 -4.39
CA LYS A 102 -8.13 -10.50 -4.82
C LYS A 102 -7.03 -11.57 -4.87
N PRO A 103 -7.40 -12.85 -4.77
CA PRO A 103 -6.44 -13.94 -4.94
C PRO A 103 -5.67 -13.82 -6.26
N ASN A 104 -4.39 -14.15 -6.24
CA ASN A 104 -3.47 -14.07 -7.39
C ASN A 104 -3.10 -12.64 -7.84
N SER A 105 -3.38 -11.63 -7.04
CA SER A 105 -3.03 -10.23 -7.35
C SER A 105 -1.53 -10.04 -7.56
N LYS A 106 -0.69 -10.67 -6.75
CA LYS A 106 0.77 -10.63 -6.93
C LYS A 106 1.21 -11.14 -8.29
N LYS A 107 0.66 -12.28 -8.71
CA LYS A 107 0.97 -12.88 -10.01
C LYS A 107 0.57 -11.95 -11.16
N ILE A 108 -0.64 -11.41 -11.11
CA ILE A 108 -1.17 -10.49 -12.12
C ILE A 108 -0.34 -9.22 -12.19
N LEU A 109 0.04 -8.66 -11.03
CA LEU A 109 0.88 -7.47 -10.97
C LEU A 109 2.26 -7.71 -11.61
N LEU A 110 2.90 -8.83 -11.30
CA LEU A 110 4.20 -9.19 -11.87
C LEU A 110 4.11 -9.46 -13.37
N GLU A 111 3.05 -10.10 -13.85
CA GLU A 111 2.82 -10.28 -15.29
C GLU A 111 2.72 -8.94 -16.02
N GLY A 112 1.97 -7.99 -15.45
CA GLY A 112 1.85 -6.64 -16.02
C GLY A 112 3.19 -5.90 -16.06
N LEU A 113 3.92 -5.92 -14.95
CA LEU A 113 5.22 -5.25 -14.85
C LEU A 113 6.29 -5.86 -15.77
N ASN A 114 6.25 -7.17 -15.98
CA ASN A 114 7.18 -7.84 -16.89
C ASN A 114 6.81 -7.62 -18.38
N LYS A 115 5.54 -7.43 -18.66
CA LYS A 115 5.03 -7.30 -20.04
C LYS A 115 5.12 -5.87 -20.56
N PHE A 116 4.94 -4.89 -19.71
CA PHE A 116 4.87 -3.48 -20.09
C PHE A 116 5.95 -2.66 -19.38
N ASP A 117 6.62 -1.79 -20.12
CA ASP A 117 7.50 -0.77 -19.57
C ASP A 117 6.65 0.44 -19.16
N ALA A 118 5.88 0.28 -18.09
CA ALA A 118 4.90 1.26 -17.65
C ALA A 118 4.54 1.07 -16.18
N TYR A 119 3.83 2.04 -15.63
CA TYR A 119 3.15 1.88 -14.34
C TYR A 119 1.99 0.90 -14.47
N VAL A 120 1.85 0.01 -13.49
CA VAL A 120 0.77 -0.97 -13.43
C VAL A 120 -0.04 -0.75 -12.16
N THR A 121 -1.35 -0.74 -12.27
CA THR A 121 -2.27 -0.69 -11.12
C THR A 121 -3.20 -1.89 -11.13
N LEU A 122 -3.48 -2.41 -9.94
CA LEU A 122 -4.49 -3.44 -9.74
C LEU A 122 -5.89 -2.86 -9.49
N TYR A 123 -5.96 -1.54 -9.32
CA TYR A 123 -7.23 -0.87 -9.02
C TYR A 123 -7.98 -0.51 -10.30
N ASP A 124 -9.17 -1.09 -10.44
CA ASP A 124 -10.06 -0.85 -11.57
C ASP A 124 -11.15 0.15 -11.16
N HIS A 125 -10.85 1.43 -11.32
CA HIS A 125 -11.75 2.50 -10.92
C HIS A 125 -12.82 2.77 -11.99
N PRO A 126 -14.10 2.99 -11.59
CA PRO A 126 -15.20 3.24 -12.53
C PRO A 126 -14.99 4.43 -13.48
N ASP A 127 -14.25 5.45 -13.08
CA ASP A 127 -13.97 6.64 -13.89
C ASP A 127 -13.19 6.34 -15.17
N LYS A 128 -12.50 5.20 -15.26
CA LYS A 128 -11.83 4.74 -16.48
C LYS A 128 -12.80 4.43 -17.61
N TYR A 129 -14.05 4.17 -17.27
CA TYR A 129 -15.12 3.79 -18.20
C TYR A 129 -16.15 4.89 -18.42
N MET A 130 -15.96 6.03 -17.74
CA MET A 130 -16.84 7.19 -17.92
C MET A 130 -16.41 8.01 -19.12
N PRO A 131 -17.39 8.59 -19.89
CA PRO A 131 -17.04 9.54 -20.94
C PRO A 131 -16.26 10.72 -20.36
N ILE A 132 -15.20 11.11 -21.04
CA ILE A 132 -14.50 12.35 -20.72
C ILE A 132 -15.41 13.48 -21.20
N ASP A 133 -15.99 14.21 -20.26
CA ASP A 133 -16.69 15.44 -20.59
C ASP A 133 -15.68 16.44 -21.16
N LYS A 134 -15.89 16.75 -22.42
CA LYS A 134 -15.05 17.72 -23.13
C LYS A 134 -15.49 19.13 -22.83
#